data_1d1cf504f7f2f32870defe71a4c3d1c2
#
_entry.id   1d1cf504f7f2f32870defe71a4c3d1c2
#
_cell.length_a   1.000
_cell.length_b   1.000
_cell.length_c   1.000
_cell.angle_alpha   90.00
_cell.angle_beta   90.00
_cell.angle_gamma   90.00
#
_symmetry.space_group_name_H-M   'P 1'
#
loop_
_entity.id
_entity.type
_entity.pdbx_description
1 polymer ?
#
loop_
_entity_poly.entity_id
_entity_poly.type
_entity_poly.pdbx_seq_one_letter_code
_entity_poly.pdbx_strand_id
1 'polypeptide(L)'
;MSQATASAKQHTAKSDLKPNENSPLKEFRTPPHNLAIEQAVLAALMTVAESFEQVGDVLQESDFYATRHKYIFRAIDSLSKENSPYDAVLVNDWLIKQNLLEAAGGEEYLMQLMADSPSSFYNLETYATKIKEFSTLRNMIKVSSEILQNAYDTKG
;
A
#
# COMPACT_ATOMS: atom_id res chain seq x y z
N MET A 1 28.10 15.87 37.11
CA MET A 1 27.25 16.95 36.61
C MET A 1 27.62 17.35 35.19
N SER A 2 28.89 17.61 34.92
CA SER A 2 29.31 17.91 33.58
C SER A 2 29.14 16.75 32.60
N GLN A 3 29.07 15.55 33.13
CA GLN A 3 28.91 14.36 32.28
C GLN A 3 27.60 14.34 31.55
N ALA A 4 26.53 14.78 32.20
CA ALA A 4 25.22 14.82 31.56
C ALA A 4 25.21 15.80 30.38
N THR A 5 25.93 16.92 30.55
CA THR A 5 26.04 17.91 29.49
C THR A 5 26.79 17.35 28.29
N ALA A 6 27.84 16.58 28.55
CA ALA A 6 28.62 16.00 27.47
C ALA A 6 27.78 14.97 26.68
N SER A 7 26.98 14.21 27.39
CA SER A 7 26.11 13.25 26.74
C SER A 7 25.11 13.93 25.80
N ALA A 8 24.56 15.04 26.25
CA ALA A 8 23.63 15.80 25.43
C ALA A 8 24.28 16.34 24.17
N LYS A 9 25.53 16.78 24.29
CA LYS A 9 26.26 17.25 23.14
C LYS A 9 26.47 16.19 22.09
N GLN A 10 26.80 14.98 22.54
CA GLN A 10 26.99 13.89 21.60
C GLN A 10 25.72 13.55 20.86
N HIS A 11 24.60 13.58 21.56
CA HIS A 11 23.34 13.32 20.93
C HIS A 11 23.00 14.36 19.86
N THR A 12 23.28 15.61 20.17
CA THR A 12 23.06 16.70 19.21
C THR A 12 23.93 16.54 17.99
N ALA A 13 25.17 16.10 18.20
CA ALA A 13 26.08 15.89 17.07
C ALA A 13 25.58 14.81 16.13
N LYS A 14 24.98 13.76 16.67
CA LYS A 14 24.40 12.72 15.83
C LYS A 14 23.25 13.26 15.00
N SER A 15 22.47 14.12 15.60
CA SER A 15 21.37 14.77 14.91
C SER A 15 21.90 15.60 13.74
N ASP A 16 23.00 16.26 13.97
CA ASP A 16 23.61 17.12 12.97
C ASP A 16 24.21 16.31 11.82
N LEU A 17 24.41 15.01 12.01
CA LEU A 17 24.93 14.17 10.96
C LEU A 17 23.85 13.73 9.97
N LYS A 18 22.70 14.33 10.00
CA LYS A 18 21.65 14.07 9.03
C LYS A 18 21.48 15.27 8.10
N PRO A 19 22.51 15.66 7.39
CA PRO A 19 22.38 16.80 6.49
C PRO A 19 21.54 16.47 5.27
N ASN A 20 21.25 15.21 5.07
CA ASN A 20 20.52 14.76 3.89
C ASN A 20 19.03 14.67 4.12
N GLU A 21 18.50 15.45 5.03
CA GLU A 21 17.07 15.53 5.24
C GLU A 21 16.35 15.88 3.94
N ASN A 22 17.00 16.69 3.11
CA ASN A 22 16.47 17.09 1.83
C ASN A 22 17.09 16.33 0.67
N SER A 23 17.77 15.23 0.96
CA SER A 23 18.40 14.42 -0.05
C SER A 23 17.36 13.57 -0.78
N PRO A 24 17.44 13.47 -2.11
CA PRO A 24 16.55 12.58 -2.84
C PRO A 24 16.62 11.13 -2.38
N LEU A 25 17.79 10.70 -1.89
CA LEU A 25 17.95 9.32 -1.41
C LEU A 25 17.09 9.03 -0.18
N LYS A 26 16.85 10.03 0.65
CA LYS A 26 16.02 9.84 1.82
C LYS A 26 14.58 9.54 1.41
N GLU A 27 14.11 10.17 0.36
CA GLU A 27 12.75 9.96 -0.12
C GLU A 27 12.55 8.55 -0.65
N PHE A 28 13.60 7.90 -1.13
CA PHE A 28 13.50 6.52 -1.62
C PHE A 28 13.27 5.51 -0.51
N ARG A 29 13.47 5.88 0.75
CA ARG A 29 13.26 4.97 1.87
C ARG A 29 11.79 4.71 2.14
N THR A 30 10.95 5.67 1.82
CA THR A 30 9.52 5.58 2.06
C THR A 30 8.81 5.90 0.76
N PRO A 31 8.54 4.88 -0.04
CA PRO A 31 7.84 5.10 -1.30
C PRO A 31 6.48 5.75 -1.06
N PRO A 32 6.03 6.60 -1.96
CA PRO A 32 4.73 7.24 -1.80
C PRO A 32 3.59 6.23 -1.76
N HIS A 33 2.74 6.36 -0.77
CA HIS A 33 1.59 5.47 -0.56
C HIS A 33 0.65 6.08 0.45
N ASN A 34 -0.54 5.52 0.56
CA ASN A 34 -1.50 5.93 1.58
C ASN A 34 -2.34 4.72 1.97
N LEU A 35 -2.00 4.13 3.11
CA LEU A 35 -2.67 2.93 3.58
C LEU A 35 -4.14 3.16 3.89
N ALA A 36 -4.49 4.33 4.39
CA ALA A 36 -5.89 4.64 4.70
C ALA A 36 -6.75 4.62 3.45
N ILE A 37 -6.24 5.15 2.35
CA ILE A 37 -6.97 5.13 1.08
C ILE A 37 -7.09 3.69 0.56
N GLU A 38 -6.03 2.91 0.68
CA GLU A 38 -6.08 1.50 0.27
C GLU A 38 -7.13 0.74 1.07
N GLN A 39 -7.14 0.95 2.39
CA GLN A 39 -8.13 0.32 3.25
C GLN A 39 -9.55 0.74 2.89
N ALA A 40 -9.73 2.02 2.61
CA ALA A 40 -11.05 2.54 2.25
C ALA A 40 -11.59 1.90 0.96
N VAL A 41 -10.74 1.75 -0.04
CA VAL A 41 -11.14 1.11 -1.29
C VAL A 41 -11.53 -0.35 -1.07
N LEU A 42 -10.70 -1.09 -0.35
CA LEU A 42 -10.99 -2.50 -0.11
C LEU A 42 -12.28 -2.69 0.69
N ALA A 43 -12.48 -1.86 1.71
CA ALA A 43 -13.70 -1.93 2.50
C ALA A 43 -14.94 -1.60 1.66
N ALA A 44 -14.85 -0.58 0.81
CA ALA A 44 -15.97 -0.22 -0.05
C ALA A 44 -16.32 -1.34 -1.01
N LEU A 45 -15.31 -1.98 -1.59
CA LEU A 45 -15.54 -3.09 -2.51
C LEU A 45 -16.25 -4.25 -1.83
N MET A 46 -15.85 -4.57 -0.61
CA MET A 46 -16.44 -5.67 0.14
C MET A 46 -17.81 -5.33 0.73
N THR A 47 -18.15 -4.05 0.79
CA THR A 47 -19.42 -3.61 1.37
C THR A 47 -20.51 -3.46 0.31
N VAL A 48 -20.16 -2.95 -0.86
CA VAL A 48 -21.14 -2.60 -1.89
C VAL A 48 -21.07 -3.58 -3.04
N ALA A 49 -22.17 -4.25 -3.28
CA ALA A 49 -22.25 -5.22 -4.36
C ALA A 49 -21.95 -4.55 -5.71
N GLU A 50 -21.26 -5.27 -6.56
CA GLU A 50 -20.96 -4.86 -7.93
C GLU A 50 -20.10 -3.59 -8.03
N SER A 51 -19.52 -3.14 -6.91
CA SER A 51 -18.70 -1.93 -6.92
C SER A 51 -17.37 -2.12 -7.66
N PHE A 52 -16.93 -3.36 -7.85
CA PHE A 52 -15.67 -3.62 -8.54
C PHE A 52 -15.68 -3.08 -9.98
N GLU A 53 -16.85 -2.96 -10.58
CA GLU A 53 -16.97 -2.42 -11.92
C GLU A 53 -16.41 -1.00 -12.03
N GLN A 54 -16.45 -0.25 -10.93
CA GLN A 54 -15.96 1.13 -10.92
C GLN A 54 -14.45 1.23 -10.92
N VAL A 55 -13.75 0.20 -10.49
CA VAL A 55 -12.29 0.26 -10.30
C VAL A 55 -11.53 -0.81 -11.08
N GLY A 56 -12.23 -1.80 -11.59
CA GLY A 56 -11.57 -2.94 -12.24
C GLY A 56 -10.71 -2.57 -13.44
N ASP A 57 -11.06 -1.49 -14.13
CA ASP A 57 -10.29 -1.02 -15.27
C ASP A 57 -9.13 -0.12 -14.86
N VAL A 58 -9.13 0.37 -13.64
CA VAL A 58 -8.12 1.32 -13.15
C VAL A 58 -7.08 0.63 -12.32
N LEU A 59 -7.48 -0.27 -11.43
CA LEU A 59 -6.58 -0.87 -10.43
C LEU A 59 -6.24 -2.31 -10.74
N GLN A 60 -5.02 -2.66 -10.38
CA GLN A 60 -4.51 -4.02 -10.34
C GLN A 60 -3.95 -4.27 -8.96
N GLU A 61 -3.76 -5.54 -8.59
CA GLU A 61 -3.23 -5.84 -7.27
C GLU A 61 -1.85 -5.22 -7.04
N SER A 62 -1.05 -5.12 -8.10
CA SER A 62 0.28 -4.53 -7.99
C SER A 62 0.27 -3.05 -7.65
N ASP A 63 -0.86 -2.38 -7.78
CA ASP A 63 -0.98 -0.96 -7.46
C ASP A 63 -1.04 -0.70 -5.95
N PHE A 64 -1.36 -1.73 -5.17
CA PHE A 64 -1.42 -1.58 -3.71
C PHE A 64 -0.03 -1.67 -3.12
N TYR A 65 0.23 -0.82 -2.14
CA TYR A 65 1.53 -0.79 -1.49
C TYR A 65 1.69 -1.93 -0.47
N ALA A 66 0.67 -2.13 0.37
CA ALA A 66 0.72 -3.16 1.40
C ALA A 66 0.49 -4.53 0.78
N THR A 67 1.36 -5.47 1.11
CA THR A 67 1.25 -6.83 0.59
C THR A 67 -0.09 -7.47 0.94
N ARG A 68 -0.58 -7.26 2.17
CA ARG A 68 -1.88 -7.80 2.57
C ARG A 68 -3.01 -7.25 1.71
N HIS A 69 -2.91 -6.00 1.29
CA HIS A 69 -3.91 -5.39 0.44
C HIS A 69 -3.89 -5.98 -0.97
N LYS A 70 -2.71 -6.34 -1.45
CA LYS A 70 -2.59 -7.00 -2.76
C LYS A 70 -3.36 -8.30 -2.77
N TYR A 71 -3.26 -9.08 -1.70
CA TYR A 71 -3.94 -10.36 -1.62
C TYR A 71 -5.45 -10.20 -1.48
N ILE A 72 -5.89 -9.24 -0.70
CA ILE A 72 -7.32 -8.97 -0.55
C ILE A 72 -7.90 -8.53 -1.89
N PHE A 73 -7.21 -7.64 -2.59
CA PHE A 73 -7.66 -7.20 -3.91
C PHE A 73 -7.68 -8.35 -4.91
N ARG A 74 -6.69 -9.23 -4.85
CA ARG A 74 -6.67 -10.42 -5.71
C ARG A 74 -7.90 -11.29 -5.50
N ALA A 75 -8.30 -11.46 -4.25
CA ALA A 75 -9.49 -12.23 -3.92
C ALA A 75 -10.73 -11.59 -4.53
N ILE A 76 -10.88 -10.28 -4.36
CA ILE A 76 -12.03 -9.55 -4.89
C ILE A 76 -12.06 -9.64 -6.41
N ASP A 77 -10.93 -9.43 -7.05
CA ASP A 77 -10.81 -9.49 -8.51
C ASP A 77 -11.20 -10.88 -9.03
N SER A 78 -10.68 -11.93 -8.40
CA SER A 78 -10.96 -13.30 -8.81
C SER A 78 -12.43 -13.64 -8.65
N LEU A 79 -13.02 -13.26 -7.53
CA LEU A 79 -14.44 -13.51 -7.29
C LEU A 79 -15.31 -12.74 -8.28
N SER A 80 -14.94 -11.50 -8.55
CA SER A 80 -15.66 -10.68 -9.51
C SER A 80 -15.67 -11.31 -10.90
N LYS A 81 -14.53 -11.84 -11.32
CA LYS A 81 -14.42 -12.48 -12.64
C LYS A 81 -15.23 -13.76 -12.75
N GLU A 82 -15.50 -14.39 -11.63
CA GLU A 82 -16.34 -15.59 -11.60
C GLU A 82 -17.81 -15.24 -11.41
N ASN A 83 -18.15 -13.97 -11.44
CA ASN A 83 -19.50 -13.47 -11.18
C ASN A 83 -20.02 -13.87 -9.80
N SER A 84 -19.11 -14.01 -8.85
CA SER A 84 -19.42 -14.34 -7.47
C SER A 84 -19.45 -13.06 -6.63
N PRO A 85 -20.25 -13.02 -5.57
CA PRO A 85 -20.15 -11.94 -4.59
C PRO A 85 -18.77 -11.93 -3.95
N TYR A 86 -18.35 -10.74 -3.52
CA TYR A 86 -17.04 -10.59 -2.89
C TYR A 86 -17.13 -9.80 -1.59
N ASP A 87 -18.13 -10.09 -0.80
CA ASP A 87 -18.21 -9.56 0.55
C ASP A 87 -17.11 -10.16 1.43
N ALA A 88 -16.96 -9.64 2.64
CA ALA A 88 -15.86 -10.06 3.50
C ALA A 88 -15.87 -11.55 3.81
N VAL A 89 -17.04 -12.15 3.91
CA VAL A 89 -17.14 -13.59 4.21
C VAL A 89 -16.58 -14.42 3.06
N LEU A 90 -16.98 -14.09 1.84
CA LEU A 90 -16.52 -14.84 0.67
C LEU A 90 -15.07 -14.55 0.33
N VAL A 91 -14.60 -13.32 0.58
CA VAL A 91 -13.19 -13.00 0.43
C VAL A 91 -12.37 -13.81 1.41
N ASN A 92 -12.82 -13.90 2.66
CA ASN A 92 -12.15 -14.71 3.67
C ASN A 92 -12.06 -16.18 3.22
N ASP A 93 -13.17 -16.73 2.73
CA ASP A 93 -13.20 -18.10 2.26
C ASP A 93 -12.25 -18.34 1.09
N TRP A 94 -12.24 -17.40 0.14
CA TRP A 94 -11.34 -17.49 -1.01
C TRP A 94 -9.86 -17.48 -0.56
N LEU A 95 -9.53 -16.60 0.38
CA LEU A 95 -8.17 -16.50 0.90
C LEU A 95 -7.76 -17.78 1.65
N ILE A 96 -8.68 -18.38 2.39
CA ILE A 96 -8.41 -19.67 3.04
C ILE A 96 -8.09 -20.74 2.00
N LYS A 97 -8.91 -20.83 0.98
CA LYS A 97 -8.74 -21.85 -0.05
C LYS A 97 -7.45 -21.69 -0.83
N GLN A 98 -6.99 -20.46 -0.99
CA GLN A 98 -5.71 -20.18 -1.66
C GLN A 98 -4.53 -20.21 -0.71
N ASN A 99 -4.79 -20.48 0.57
CA ASN A 99 -3.74 -20.49 1.59
C ASN A 99 -3.04 -19.12 1.72
N LEU A 100 -3.81 -18.06 1.58
CA LEU A 100 -3.31 -16.68 1.61
C LEU A 100 -3.88 -15.85 2.76
N LEU A 101 -4.72 -16.43 3.61
CA LEU A 101 -5.39 -15.65 4.65
C LEU A 101 -4.42 -14.99 5.60
N GLU A 102 -3.41 -15.72 6.05
CA GLU A 102 -2.38 -15.16 6.95
C GLU A 102 -1.67 -13.99 6.30
N ALA A 103 -1.27 -14.14 5.04
CA ALA A 103 -0.56 -13.09 4.32
C ALA A 103 -1.45 -11.87 4.08
N ALA A 104 -2.76 -12.07 4.03
CA ALA A 104 -3.72 -10.99 3.86
C ALA A 104 -4.07 -10.30 5.18
N GLY A 105 -3.47 -10.71 6.28
CA GLY A 105 -3.69 -10.09 7.59
C GLY A 105 -4.63 -10.87 8.49
N GLY A 106 -5.20 -11.98 8.03
CA GLY A 106 -6.08 -12.81 8.81
C GLY A 106 -7.52 -12.30 8.82
N GLU A 107 -8.41 -13.11 9.37
CA GLU A 107 -9.82 -12.76 9.44
C GLU A 107 -10.04 -11.48 10.25
N GLU A 108 -9.27 -11.29 11.30
CA GLU A 108 -9.41 -10.09 12.13
C GLU A 108 -9.17 -8.81 11.34
N TYR A 109 -8.19 -8.85 10.44
CA TYR A 109 -7.92 -7.67 9.63
C TYR A 109 -9.07 -7.37 8.68
N LEU A 110 -9.66 -8.39 8.08
CA LEU A 110 -10.82 -8.18 7.20
C LEU A 110 -11.98 -7.56 7.97
N MET A 111 -12.22 -8.04 9.19
CA MET A 111 -13.27 -7.48 10.03
C MET A 111 -12.98 -6.04 10.40
N GLN A 112 -11.72 -5.72 10.68
CA GLN A 112 -11.32 -4.37 11.01
C GLN A 112 -11.55 -3.43 9.82
N LEU A 113 -11.24 -3.86 8.62
CA LEU A 113 -11.49 -3.06 7.42
C LEU A 113 -12.97 -2.72 7.29
N MET A 114 -13.82 -3.69 7.56
CA MET A 114 -15.27 -3.49 7.44
C MET A 114 -15.79 -2.54 8.51
N ALA A 115 -15.19 -2.54 9.69
CA ALA A 115 -15.64 -1.71 10.80
C ALA A 115 -15.26 -0.24 10.60
N ASP A 116 -14.17 0.04 9.90
CA ASP A 116 -13.57 1.37 9.88
C ASP A 116 -13.94 2.25 8.69
N SER A 117 -14.73 1.79 7.74
CA SER A 117 -14.91 2.54 6.49
C SER A 117 -16.33 2.66 5.97
N PRO A 118 -17.21 3.28 6.68
CA PRO A 118 -18.62 3.32 6.26
C PRO A 118 -18.93 4.24 5.07
N SER A 119 -18.13 5.26 4.80
CA SER A 119 -18.50 6.28 3.79
C SER A 119 -17.62 6.28 2.56
N SER A 120 -16.68 5.36 2.47
CA SER A 120 -15.69 5.37 1.40
C SER A 120 -16.26 5.06 0.02
N PHE A 121 -17.46 4.49 -0.05
CA PHE A 121 -18.07 4.16 -1.33
C PHE A 121 -18.27 5.38 -2.22
N TYR A 122 -18.67 6.50 -1.63
CA TYR A 122 -18.94 7.70 -2.42
C TYR A 122 -17.70 8.28 -3.08
N ASN A 123 -16.52 7.92 -2.57
CA ASN A 123 -15.26 8.42 -3.09
C ASN A 123 -14.43 7.33 -3.76
N LEU A 124 -15.06 6.22 -4.10
CA LEU A 124 -14.36 5.04 -4.57
C LEU A 124 -13.48 5.32 -5.79
N GLU A 125 -14.04 5.97 -6.81
CA GLU A 125 -13.27 6.27 -8.02
C GLU A 125 -12.12 7.22 -7.73
N THR A 126 -12.36 8.23 -6.89
CA THR A 126 -11.33 9.19 -6.52
C THR A 126 -10.20 8.48 -5.78
N TYR A 127 -10.55 7.62 -4.83
CA TYR A 127 -9.55 6.89 -4.07
C TYR A 127 -8.77 5.90 -4.95
N ALA A 128 -9.46 5.25 -5.89
CA ALA A 128 -8.78 4.36 -6.82
C ALA A 128 -7.78 5.12 -7.67
N THR A 129 -8.15 6.31 -8.13
CA THR A 129 -7.24 7.16 -8.88
C THR A 129 -6.02 7.55 -8.05
N LYS A 130 -6.22 7.86 -6.77
CA LYS A 130 -5.10 8.17 -5.87
C LYS A 130 -4.16 6.99 -5.70
N ILE A 131 -4.71 5.79 -5.54
CA ILE A 131 -3.87 4.59 -5.44
C ILE A 131 -3.04 4.43 -6.72
N LYS A 132 -3.67 4.64 -7.87
CA LYS A 132 -2.98 4.53 -9.15
C LYS A 132 -1.87 5.57 -9.28
N GLU A 133 -2.13 6.79 -8.84
CA GLU A 133 -1.11 7.84 -8.86
C GLU A 133 0.09 7.46 -8.00
N PHE A 134 -0.15 6.98 -6.79
CA PHE A 134 0.95 6.53 -5.94
C PHE A 134 1.71 5.36 -6.54
N SER A 135 0.99 4.43 -7.14
CA SER A 135 1.61 3.29 -7.81
C SER A 135 2.51 3.75 -8.96
N THR A 136 2.03 4.70 -9.75
CA THR A 136 2.80 5.27 -10.85
C THR A 136 4.07 5.94 -10.33
N LEU A 137 3.97 6.71 -9.25
CA LEU A 137 5.13 7.36 -8.66
C LEU A 137 6.16 6.33 -8.17
N ARG A 138 5.69 5.27 -7.52
CA ARG A 138 6.60 4.21 -7.07
C ARG A 138 7.30 3.54 -8.24
N ASN A 139 6.58 3.34 -9.33
CA ASN A 139 7.18 2.74 -10.52
C ASN A 139 8.21 3.67 -11.14
N MET A 140 7.95 4.96 -11.17
CA MET A 140 8.92 5.94 -11.66
C MET A 140 10.20 5.93 -10.83
N ILE A 141 10.06 5.86 -9.51
CA ILE A 141 11.21 5.77 -8.60
C ILE A 141 12.01 4.50 -8.90
N LYS A 142 11.32 3.38 -9.03
CA LYS A 142 11.96 2.09 -9.29
C LYS A 142 12.73 2.13 -10.59
N VAL A 143 12.09 2.58 -11.66
CA VAL A 143 12.73 2.62 -13.00
C VAL A 143 13.88 3.59 -12.99
N SER A 144 13.73 4.75 -12.37
CA SER A 144 14.80 5.74 -12.28
C SER A 144 16.00 5.19 -11.50
N SER A 145 15.74 4.47 -10.44
CA SER A 145 16.80 3.84 -9.63
C SER A 145 17.54 2.78 -10.43
N GLU A 146 16.82 2.00 -11.23
CA GLU A 146 17.44 0.99 -12.09
C GLU A 146 18.29 1.62 -13.16
N ILE A 147 17.81 2.70 -13.76
CA ILE A 147 18.58 3.42 -14.79
C ILE A 147 19.85 3.98 -14.16
N LEU A 148 19.73 4.58 -12.99
CA LEU A 148 20.88 5.14 -12.30
C LEU A 148 21.89 4.05 -11.96
N GLN A 149 21.42 2.93 -11.43
CA GLN A 149 22.29 1.82 -11.07
C GLN A 149 23.00 1.26 -12.30
N ASN A 150 22.26 1.08 -13.39
CA ASN A 150 22.83 0.56 -14.63
C ASN A 150 23.89 1.50 -15.21
N ALA A 151 23.66 2.81 -15.08
CA ALA A 151 24.63 3.79 -15.56
C ALA A 151 25.95 3.69 -14.80
N TYR A 152 25.86 3.50 -13.47
CA TYR A 152 27.05 3.32 -12.66
C TYR A 152 27.75 2.00 -12.92
N ASP A 153 26.99 0.97 -13.24
CA ASP A 153 27.55 -0.37 -13.46
C ASP A 153 28.15 -0.55 -14.85
N THR A 154 27.79 0.32 -15.79
CA THR A 154 28.29 0.23 -17.14
C THR A 154 29.75 0.65 -17.18
N LYS A 155 30.59 -0.22 -17.68
CA LYS A 155 32.02 0.03 -17.77
C LYS A 155 32.45 0.06 -19.20
N GLY A 156 32.21 1.15 -19.77
CA GLY A 156 32.67 1.44 -21.11
C GLY A 156 32.56 0.33 -22.11
#